data_5700b20344151a0a077497edef56e0d9
#
_entry.id   5700b20344151a0a077497edef56e0d9
#
_cell.length_a   1.000
_cell.length_b   1.000
_cell.length_c   1.000
_cell.angle_alpha   90.00
_cell.angle_beta   90.00
_cell.angle_gamma   90.00
#
_symmetry.space_group_name_H-M   'P 1'
#
loop_
_entity.id
_entity.type
_entity.pdbx_description
1 polymer ?
#
loop_
_entity_poly.entity_id
_entity_poly.type
_entity_poly.pdbx_seq_one_letter_code
_entity_poly.pdbx_strand_id
1 'polypeptide(L)'
;PLTSTEIGNILYYYDSLHFSTDLIEYLVEYCVSKGNKSCHYMEKVALGWAEEGITSVQEAKNSTNLYHKKYYSVLNAFGIKGRGPARTEKEYIDRWTDTFHFTLDIIEEACNRTIAKTHSPSFAYADKILEDWSKKKVRHLNDIKPLDTEHAKTKVKKQPKTIASNRFNNFDQRDYDFDRLEKELLNH
;
A
#
# COMPACT_ATOMS: atom_id res chain seq x y z
N PRO A 1 -32.98 -21.42 15.55
CA PRO A 1 -32.33 -21.92 16.78
C PRO A 1 -30.82 -21.93 16.58
N LEU A 2 -30.08 -21.48 17.59
CA LEU A 2 -28.61 -21.51 17.61
C LEU A 2 -28.14 -22.97 17.67
N THR A 3 -27.06 -23.28 17.02
CA THR A 3 -26.37 -24.57 17.09
C THR A 3 -25.55 -24.64 18.39
N SER A 4 -25.21 -25.88 18.81
CA SER A 4 -24.37 -26.09 20.01
C SER A 4 -23.01 -25.38 19.91
N THR A 5 -22.44 -25.27 18.71
CA THR A 5 -21.18 -24.56 18.45
C THR A 5 -21.34 -23.05 18.65
N GLU A 6 -22.43 -22.47 18.15
CA GLU A 6 -22.72 -21.04 18.32
C GLU A 6 -22.94 -20.68 19.79
N ILE A 7 -23.64 -21.53 20.51
CA ILE A 7 -23.84 -21.38 21.97
C ILE A 7 -22.48 -21.45 22.68
N GLY A 8 -21.65 -22.44 22.36
CA GLY A 8 -20.31 -22.57 22.93
C GLY A 8 -19.43 -21.35 22.71
N ASN A 9 -19.46 -20.77 21.50
CA ASN A 9 -18.71 -19.55 21.18
C ASN A 9 -19.22 -18.34 21.97
N ILE A 10 -20.54 -18.16 22.10
CA ILE A 10 -21.12 -17.07 22.90
C ILE A 10 -20.69 -17.18 24.36
N LEU A 11 -20.74 -18.37 24.94
CA LEU A 11 -20.28 -18.63 26.31
C LEU A 11 -18.78 -18.33 26.46
N TYR A 12 -17.96 -18.74 25.47
CA TYR A 12 -16.52 -18.41 25.46
C TYR A 12 -16.27 -16.90 25.45
N TYR A 13 -17.01 -16.14 24.64
CA TYR A 13 -16.86 -14.67 24.61
C TYR A 13 -17.26 -14.03 25.93
N TYR A 14 -18.29 -14.54 26.59
CA TYR A 14 -18.76 -14.04 27.87
C TYR A 14 -17.81 -14.42 29.01
N ASP A 15 -17.51 -15.71 29.17
CA ASP A 15 -16.78 -16.24 30.31
C ASP A 15 -15.27 -16.03 30.21
N SER A 16 -14.69 -16.22 29.02
CA SER A 16 -13.23 -16.19 28.84
C SER A 16 -12.70 -14.86 28.34
N LEU A 17 -13.41 -14.18 27.43
CA LEU A 17 -13.01 -12.86 26.96
C LEU A 17 -13.63 -11.72 27.77
N HIS A 18 -14.51 -12.04 28.71
CA HIS A 18 -15.20 -11.06 29.59
C HIS A 18 -15.98 -9.97 28.83
N PHE A 19 -16.53 -10.33 27.67
CA PHE A 19 -17.36 -9.42 26.90
C PHE A 19 -18.73 -9.25 27.54
N SER A 20 -19.23 -8.03 27.55
CA SER A 20 -20.61 -7.76 27.92
C SER A 20 -21.58 -8.34 26.87
N THR A 21 -22.82 -8.62 27.29
CA THR A 21 -23.87 -9.08 26.37
C THR A 21 -24.08 -8.13 25.19
N ASP A 22 -24.06 -6.82 25.44
CA ASP A 22 -24.19 -5.79 24.40
C ASP A 22 -23.02 -5.83 23.40
N LEU A 23 -21.79 -6.09 23.87
CA LEU A 23 -20.61 -6.20 23.02
C LEU A 23 -20.68 -7.47 22.15
N ILE A 24 -21.18 -8.59 22.69
CA ILE A 24 -21.40 -9.85 21.95
C ILE A 24 -22.48 -9.66 20.91
N GLU A 25 -23.58 -9.01 21.23
CA GLU A 25 -24.65 -8.68 20.28
C GLU A 25 -24.11 -7.80 19.13
N TYR A 26 -23.38 -6.75 19.47
CA TYR A 26 -22.73 -5.91 18.46
C TYR A 26 -21.70 -6.67 17.61
N LEU A 27 -20.93 -7.61 18.17
CA LEU A 27 -20.01 -8.47 17.43
C LEU A 27 -20.76 -9.26 16.32
N VAL A 28 -21.90 -9.86 16.68
CA VAL A 28 -22.70 -10.61 15.71
C VAL A 28 -23.26 -9.67 14.64
N GLU A 29 -23.87 -8.55 15.03
CA GLU A 29 -24.36 -7.53 14.07
C GLU A 29 -23.27 -7.05 13.12
N TYR A 30 -22.11 -6.72 13.65
CA TYR A 30 -20.97 -6.27 12.86
C TYR A 30 -20.55 -7.32 11.83
N CYS A 31 -20.38 -8.58 12.25
CA CYS A 31 -19.97 -9.67 11.34
C CYS A 31 -21.03 -9.93 10.25
N VAL A 32 -22.30 -9.93 10.62
CA VAL A 32 -23.42 -10.09 9.69
C VAL A 32 -23.49 -8.92 8.69
N SER A 33 -23.30 -7.69 9.15
CA SER A 33 -23.27 -6.49 8.29
C SER A 33 -22.15 -6.51 7.25
N LYS A 34 -21.05 -7.22 7.55
CA LYS A 34 -19.94 -7.47 6.60
C LYS A 34 -20.18 -8.67 5.69
N GLY A 35 -21.36 -9.30 5.76
CA GLY A 35 -21.71 -10.49 4.98
C GLY A 35 -21.07 -11.78 5.49
N ASN A 36 -20.41 -11.77 6.64
CA ASN A 36 -19.72 -12.92 7.22
C ASN A 36 -20.51 -13.47 8.41
N LYS A 37 -21.19 -14.63 8.20
CA LYS A 37 -21.95 -15.33 9.25
C LYS A 37 -21.19 -16.52 9.85
N SER A 38 -19.92 -16.71 9.48
CA SER A 38 -19.10 -17.83 9.95
C SER A 38 -18.66 -17.61 11.40
N CYS A 39 -18.86 -18.63 12.24
CA CYS A 39 -18.37 -18.64 13.63
C CYS A 39 -16.87 -18.37 13.71
N HIS A 40 -16.09 -18.94 12.81
CA HIS A 40 -14.64 -18.74 12.74
C HIS A 40 -14.26 -17.28 12.45
N TYR A 41 -15.04 -16.56 11.63
CA TYR A 41 -14.82 -15.14 11.41
C TYR A 41 -15.15 -14.31 12.65
N MET A 42 -16.28 -14.62 13.30
CA MET A 42 -16.69 -13.96 14.55
C MET A 42 -15.66 -14.16 15.65
N GLU A 43 -15.12 -15.37 15.80
CA GLU A 43 -14.06 -15.70 16.75
C GLU A 43 -12.81 -14.86 16.51
N LYS A 44 -12.35 -14.73 15.26
CA LYS A 44 -11.20 -13.88 14.91
C LYS A 44 -11.42 -12.42 15.26
N VAL A 45 -12.61 -11.90 15.02
CA VAL A 45 -12.95 -10.51 15.37
C VAL A 45 -13.00 -10.35 16.90
N ALA A 46 -13.60 -11.30 17.62
CA ALA A 46 -13.66 -11.28 19.08
C ALA A 46 -12.28 -11.32 19.70
N LEU A 47 -11.39 -12.21 19.23
CA LEU A 47 -10.00 -12.27 19.71
C LEU A 47 -9.25 -10.98 19.43
N GLY A 48 -9.40 -10.39 18.24
CA GLY A 48 -8.79 -9.09 17.92
C GLY A 48 -9.26 -7.97 18.85
N TRP A 49 -10.55 -7.92 19.15
CA TRP A 49 -11.08 -6.94 20.12
C TRP A 49 -10.55 -7.19 21.53
N ALA A 50 -10.42 -8.43 21.95
CA ALA A 50 -9.85 -8.77 23.25
C ALA A 50 -8.37 -8.38 23.34
N GLU A 51 -7.58 -8.63 22.29
CA GLU A 51 -6.17 -8.21 22.20
C GLU A 51 -6.01 -6.68 22.21
N GLU A 52 -6.94 -5.94 21.62
CA GLU A 52 -6.98 -4.48 21.65
C GLU A 52 -7.54 -3.91 22.98
N GLY A 53 -7.99 -4.77 23.90
CA GLY A 53 -8.56 -4.36 25.19
C GLY A 53 -9.94 -3.69 25.07
N ILE A 54 -10.69 -3.99 24.03
CA ILE A 54 -12.04 -3.45 23.79
C ILE A 54 -13.02 -4.11 24.74
N THR A 55 -13.69 -3.30 25.55
CA THR A 55 -14.67 -3.75 26.56
C THR A 55 -16.08 -3.23 26.34
N SER A 56 -16.23 -2.23 25.48
CA SER A 56 -17.51 -1.58 25.20
C SER A 56 -17.84 -1.51 23.71
N VAL A 57 -19.14 -1.44 23.40
CA VAL A 57 -19.64 -1.26 22.03
C VAL A 57 -19.09 0.03 21.39
N GLN A 58 -18.92 1.09 22.17
CA GLN A 58 -18.41 2.36 21.65
C GLN A 58 -16.94 2.25 21.24
N GLU A 59 -16.12 1.56 22.03
CA GLU A 59 -14.72 1.27 21.69
C GLU A 59 -14.62 0.39 20.45
N ALA A 60 -15.46 -0.65 20.34
CA ALA A 60 -15.52 -1.50 19.16
C ALA A 60 -15.88 -0.73 17.89
N LYS A 61 -16.86 0.18 17.97
CA LYS A 61 -17.23 1.07 16.85
C LYS A 61 -16.07 1.99 16.45
N ASN A 62 -15.38 2.57 17.42
CA ASN A 62 -14.27 3.47 17.18
C ASN A 62 -13.07 2.74 16.57
N SER A 63 -12.67 1.59 17.13
CA SER A 63 -11.59 0.75 16.59
C SER A 63 -11.89 0.33 15.15
N THR A 64 -13.10 -0.14 14.89
CA THR A 64 -13.52 -0.55 13.55
C THR A 64 -13.48 0.59 12.54
N ASN A 65 -13.91 1.78 12.94
CA ASN A 65 -13.88 2.96 12.07
C ASN A 65 -12.45 3.44 11.80
N LEU A 66 -11.60 3.46 12.84
CA LEU A 66 -10.18 3.80 12.71
C LEU A 66 -9.44 2.80 11.81
N TYR A 67 -9.68 1.50 12.03
CA TYR A 67 -9.15 0.44 11.18
C TYR A 67 -9.56 0.64 9.72
N HIS A 68 -10.85 0.85 9.45
CA HIS A 68 -11.35 1.13 8.11
C HIS A 68 -10.66 2.35 7.51
N LYS A 69 -10.63 3.46 8.24
CA LYS A 69 -10.02 4.70 7.77
C LYS A 69 -8.53 4.50 7.46
N LYS A 70 -7.78 3.89 8.39
CA LYS A 70 -6.33 3.66 8.26
C LYS A 70 -5.98 2.82 7.03
N TYR A 71 -6.52 1.61 6.95
CA TYR A 71 -6.08 0.65 5.93
C TYR A 71 -6.77 0.84 4.58
N TYR A 72 -8.08 1.12 4.59
CA TYR A 72 -8.81 1.23 3.32
C TYR A 72 -8.57 2.54 2.59
N SER A 73 -8.21 3.64 3.25
CA SER A 73 -7.73 4.85 2.57
C SER A 73 -6.51 4.54 1.70
N VAL A 74 -5.53 3.84 2.26
CA VAL A 74 -4.29 3.48 1.55
C VAL A 74 -4.57 2.51 0.40
N LEU A 75 -5.39 1.48 0.63
CA LEU A 75 -5.79 0.55 -0.43
C LEU A 75 -6.50 1.29 -1.57
N ASN A 76 -7.41 2.20 -1.24
CA ASN A 76 -8.13 3.02 -2.22
C ASN A 76 -7.18 3.94 -3.01
N ALA A 77 -6.20 4.56 -2.34
CA ALA A 77 -5.17 5.37 -3.00
C ALA A 77 -4.34 4.55 -4.00
N PHE A 78 -4.11 3.27 -3.72
CA PHE A 78 -3.50 2.32 -4.66
C PHE A 78 -4.47 1.75 -5.70
N GLY A 79 -5.76 2.12 -5.66
CA GLY A 79 -6.78 1.56 -6.55
C GLY A 79 -7.16 0.11 -6.26
N ILE A 80 -6.76 -0.43 -5.09
CA ILE A 80 -7.07 -1.79 -4.66
C ILE A 80 -8.46 -1.80 -4.03
N LYS A 81 -9.43 -2.45 -4.69
CA LYS A 81 -10.83 -2.52 -4.26
C LYS A 81 -11.27 -3.98 -4.10
N GLY A 82 -12.34 -4.18 -3.32
CA GLY A 82 -13.01 -5.49 -3.22
C GLY A 82 -12.34 -6.50 -2.30
N ARG A 83 -11.23 -6.15 -1.64
CA ARG A 83 -10.56 -6.99 -0.64
C ARG A 83 -10.02 -6.20 0.54
N GLY A 84 -9.78 -6.88 1.65
CA GLY A 84 -9.05 -6.32 2.77
C GLY A 84 -7.52 -6.29 2.54
N PRO A 85 -6.78 -5.59 3.41
CA PRO A 85 -5.33 -5.53 3.36
C PRO A 85 -4.71 -6.91 3.66
N ALA A 86 -3.69 -7.29 2.89
CA ALA A 86 -2.85 -8.43 3.18
C ALA A 86 -1.95 -8.14 4.40
N ARG A 87 -1.39 -9.19 5.03
CA ARG A 87 -0.53 -9.04 6.21
C ARG A 87 0.65 -8.10 5.95
N THR A 88 1.37 -8.32 4.87
CA THR A 88 2.52 -7.48 4.51
C THR A 88 2.12 -6.03 4.21
N GLU A 89 0.93 -5.80 3.64
CA GLU A 89 0.39 -4.46 3.40
C GLU A 89 0.09 -3.72 4.71
N LYS A 90 -0.45 -4.44 5.71
CA LYS A 90 -0.64 -3.89 7.06
C LYS A 90 0.68 -3.48 7.70
N GLU A 91 1.69 -4.35 7.65
CA GLU A 91 3.02 -4.08 8.21
C GLU A 91 3.63 -2.78 7.63
N TYR A 92 3.46 -2.51 6.33
CA TYR A 92 3.86 -1.24 5.73
C TYR A 92 3.05 -0.05 6.26
N ILE A 93 1.72 -0.18 6.26
CA ILE A 93 0.83 0.91 6.70
C ILE A 93 1.08 1.26 8.18
N ASP A 94 1.24 0.25 9.04
CA ASP A 94 1.54 0.42 10.47
C ASP A 94 2.91 1.11 10.65
N ARG A 95 3.92 0.71 9.90
CA ARG A 95 5.21 1.40 9.90
C ARG A 95 5.07 2.88 9.52
N TRP A 96 4.29 3.21 8.51
CA TRP A 96 4.11 4.59 8.05
C TRP A 96 3.36 5.47 9.07
N THR A 97 2.36 4.90 9.73
CA THR A 97 1.57 5.62 10.74
C THR A 97 2.23 5.64 12.11
N ASP A 98 2.76 4.51 12.58
CA ASP A 98 3.18 4.32 13.95
C ASP A 98 4.67 4.59 14.15
N THR A 99 5.53 4.29 13.14
CA THR A 99 6.97 4.55 13.21
C THR A 99 7.35 5.90 12.61
N PHE A 100 6.85 6.21 11.41
CA PHE A 100 7.15 7.49 10.74
C PHE A 100 6.20 8.61 11.19
N HIS A 101 5.10 8.29 11.86
CA HIS A 101 4.07 9.21 12.33
C HIS A 101 3.47 10.10 11.23
N PHE A 102 3.32 9.54 10.03
CA PHE A 102 2.68 10.25 8.94
C PHE A 102 1.16 10.22 9.05
N THR A 103 0.56 11.33 8.69
CA THR A 103 -0.89 11.44 8.51
C THR A 103 -1.33 10.75 7.21
N LEU A 104 -2.59 10.34 7.13
CA LEU A 104 -3.10 9.59 5.97
C LEU A 104 -2.98 10.37 4.66
N ASP A 105 -3.13 11.67 4.67
CA ASP A 105 -2.98 12.54 3.50
C ASP A 105 -1.57 12.51 2.89
N ILE A 106 -0.52 12.46 3.72
CA ILE A 106 0.87 12.30 3.27
C ILE A 106 1.08 10.89 2.69
N ILE A 107 0.52 9.87 3.33
CA ILE A 107 0.61 8.48 2.85
C ILE A 107 -0.12 8.32 1.51
N GLU A 108 -1.32 8.89 1.38
CA GLU A 108 -2.09 8.88 0.13
C GLU A 108 -1.33 9.58 -1.01
N GLU A 109 -0.65 10.70 -0.73
CA GLU A 109 0.18 11.39 -1.71
C GLU A 109 1.35 10.50 -2.17
N ALA A 110 2.01 9.78 -1.27
CA ALA A 110 3.08 8.83 -1.62
C ALA A 110 2.55 7.66 -2.49
N CYS A 111 1.34 7.16 -2.18
CA CYS A 111 0.66 6.14 -2.97
C CYS A 111 0.34 6.64 -4.38
N ASN A 112 -0.23 7.85 -4.50
CA ASN A 112 -0.55 8.48 -5.78
C ASN A 112 0.70 8.67 -6.65
N ARG A 113 1.82 9.13 -6.06
CA ARG A 113 3.11 9.26 -6.75
C ARG A 113 3.67 7.92 -7.19
N THR A 114 3.46 6.88 -6.37
CA THR A 114 3.86 5.53 -6.73
C THR A 114 3.12 5.07 -7.98
N ILE A 115 1.79 5.19 -8.00
CA ILE A 115 0.98 4.82 -9.17
C ILE A 115 1.37 5.64 -10.40
N ALA A 116 1.54 6.97 -10.25
CA ALA A 116 1.95 7.83 -11.37
C ALA A 116 3.32 7.43 -11.96
N LYS A 117 4.22 6.86 -11.15
CA LYS A 117 5.57 6.47 -11.58
C LYS A 117 5.68 5.04 -12.08
N THR A 118 4.99 4.11 -11.40
CA THR A 118 5.12 2.66 -11.64
C THR A 118 3.96 2.07 -12.42
N HIS A 119 2.86 2.83 -12.57
CA HIS A 119 1.58 2.41 -13.14
C HIS A 119 0.97 1.16 -12.48
N SER A 120 1.40 0.86 -11.26
CA SER A 120 0.94 -0.29 -10.49
C SER A 120 1.07 -0.04 -8.98
N PRO A 121 0.25 -0.70 -8.13
CA PRO A 121 0.40 -0.65 -6.68
C PRO A 121 1.75 -1.25 -6.25
N SER A 122 2.56 -0.49 -5.52
CA SER A 122 3.83 -0.96 -4.98
C SER A 122 4.10 -0.38 -3.60
N PHE A 123 3.80 -1.17 -2.56
CA PHE A 123 4.05 -0.78 -1.17
C PHE A 123 5.53 -0.53 -0.91
N ALA A 124 6.42 -1.36 -1.46
CA ALA A 124 7.86 -1.19 -1.32
C ALA A 124 8.39 0.11 -1.98
N TYR A 125 7.76 0.57 -3.07
CA TYR A 125 8.13 1.83 -3.70
C TYR A 125 7.62 3.03 -2.89
N ALA A 126 6.38 2.97 -2.40
CA ALA A 126 5.82 4.00 -1.51
C ALA A 126 6.61 4.09 -0.19
N ASP A 127 7.05 2.96 0.36
CA ASP A 127 7.88 2.91 1.57
C ASP A 127 9.19 3.70 1.38
N LYS A 128 9.86 3.55 0.24
CA LYS A 128 11.07 4.34 -0.07
C LYS A 128 10.81 5.84 -0.16
N ILE A 129 9.67 6.24 -0.71
CA ILE A 129 9.26 7.65 -0.76
C ILE A 129 9.07 8.17 0.67
N LEU A 130 8.29 7.44 1.48
CA LEU A 130 7.97 7.84 2.85
C LEU A 130 9.21 7.81 3.76
N GLU A 131 10.12 6.85 3.58
CA GLU A 131 11.40 6.81 4.28
C GLU A 131 12.26 8.05 3.96
N ASP A 132 12.33 8.46 2.69
CA ASP A 132 13.04 9.68 2.27
C ASP A 132 12.40 10.94 2.87
N TRP A 133 11.07 11.01 2.86
CA TRP A 133 10.34 12.11 3.48
C TRP A 133 10.50 12.15 5.01
N SER A 134 10.56 11.00 5.66
CA SER A 134 10.85 10.92 7.10
C SER A 134 12.24 11.47 7.44
N LYS A 135 13.27 11.09 6.65
CA LYS A 135 14.63 11.63 6.79
C LYS A 135 14.69 13.14 6.58
N LYS A 136 13.87 13.67 5.68
CA LYS A 136 13.74 15.11 5.38
C LYS A 136 12.78 15.84 6.32
N LYS A 137 12.25 15.15 7.33
CA LYS A 137 11.35 15.70 8.36
C LYS A 137 10.07 16.34 7.80
N VAL A 138 9.53 15.78 6.72
CA VAL A 138 8.21 16.17 6.20
C VAL A 138 7.14 15.92 7.25
N ARG A 139 6.30 16.91 7.51
CA ARG A 139 5.18 16.84 8.46
C ARG A 139 3.84 17.22 7.84
N HIS A 140 3.87 17.99 6.78
CA HIS A 140 2.69 18.47 6.06
C HIS A 140 2.86 18.31 4.56
N LEU A 141 1.73 18.21 3.82
CA LEU A 141 1.74 18.14 2.35
C LEU A 141 2.48 19.33 1.70
N ASN A 142 2.47 20.49 2.34
CA ASN A 142 3.15 21.67 1.83
C ASN A 142 4.68 21.53 1.85
N ASP A 143 5.24 20.69 2.73
CA ASP A 143 6.68 20.44 2.83
C ASP A 143 7.21 19.64 1.63
N ILE A 144 6.31 18.96 0.89
CA ILE A 144 6.65 18.12 -0.25
C ILE A 144 6.98 18.95 -1.50
N LYS A 145 6.28 20.08 -1.70
CA LYS A 145 6.46 20.95 -2.88
C LYS A 145 7.89 21.47 -3.07
N PRO A 146 8.60 21.97 -2.03
CA PRO A 146 9.99 22.36 -2.14
C PRO A 146 10.93 21.21 -2.53
N LEU A 147 10.67 20.00 -2.02
CA LEU A 147 11.47 18.82 -2.32
C LEU A 147 11.37 18.41 -3.79
N ASP A 148 10.21 18.59 -4.41
CA ASP A 148 10.02 18.31 -5.84
C ASP A 148 10.86 19.25 -6.71
N THR A 149 10.97 20.51 -6.33
CA THR A 149 11.78 21.49 -7.06
C THR A 149 13.28 21.20 -6.93
N GLU A 150 13.74 20.70 -5.78
CA GLU A 150 15.14 20.27 -5.59
C GLU A 150 15.45 19.01 -6.39
N HIS A 151 14.54 18.03 -6.40
CA HIS A 151 14.71 16.82 -7.22
C HIS A 151 14.75 17.13 -8.72
N ALA A 152 13.95 18.10 -9.19
CA ALA A 152 13.98 18.53 -10.57
C ALA A 152 15.33 19.18 -10.93
N LYS A 153 15.87 20.04 -10.06
CA LYS A 153 17.18 20.70 -10.23
C LYS A 153 18.35 19.70 -10.24
N THR A 154 18.27 18.64 -9.41
CA THR A 154 19.33 17.61 -9.30
C THR A 154 19.36 16.67 -10.51
N LYS A 155 18.20 16.42 -11.14
CA LYS A 155 18.11 15.64 -12.38
C LYS A 155 18.72 16.38 -13.58
N VAL A 156 18.56 17.70 -13.65
CA VAL A 156 19.12 18.51 -14.72
C VAL A 156 20.66 18.59 -14.65
N LYS A 157 21.26 18.44 -13.45
CA LYS A 157 22.71 18.46 -13.25
C LYS A 157 23.44 17.14 -13.51
N LYS A 158 22.75 16.03 -13.68
CA LYS A 158 23.37 14.79 -14.15
C LYS A 158 23.58 14.92 -15.66
N GLN A 159 24.78 15.39 -16.06
CA GLN A 159 25.24 15.28 -17.43
C GLN A 159 25.02 13.85 -17.95
N PRO A 160 24.66 13.69 -19.24
CA PRO A 160 24.59 12.36 -19.82
C PRO A 160 25.95 11.69 -19.57
N LYS A 161 25.92 10.55 -18.89
CA LYS A 161 27.10 9.66 -18.85
C LYS A 161 27.48 9.45 -20.30
N THR A 162 28.68 9.89 -20.68
CA THR A 162 29.30 9.49 -21.95
C THR A 162 29.03 8.00 -22.09
N ILE A 163 28.35 7.65 -23.17
CA ILE A 163 28.04 6.27 -23.51
C ILE A 163 29.37 5.57 -23.54
N ALA A 164 29.63 4.74 -22.54
CA ALA A 164 30.80 3.87 -22.56
C ALA A 164 30.67 3.07 -23.86
N SER A 165 31.68 3.23 -24.72
CA SER A 165 31.78 2.50 -26.01
C SER A 165 31.58 1.02 -25.73
N ASN A 166 30.38 0.52 -25.97
CA ASN A 166 30.08 -0.90 -25.93
C ASN A 166 30.80 -1.54 -27.13
N ARG A 167 31.44 -2.69 -26.90
CA ARG A 167 32.11 -3.51 -27.92
C ARG A 167 31.22 -3.79 -29.15
N PHE A 168 29.91 -3.62 -29.04
CA PHE A 168 28.91 -3.75 -30.09
C PHE A 168 28.74 -2.49 -30.96
N ASN A 169 29.21 -1.32 -30.56
CA ASN A 169 29.15 -0.10 -31.37
C ASN A 169 30.47 0.14 -32.17
N ASN A 170 31.37 -0.81 -32.15
CA ASN A 170 32.64 -0.73 -32.89
C ASN A 170 32.57 -1.48 -34.22
N PHE A 171 31.42 -1.55 -34.83
CA PHE A 171 31.27 -1.97 -36.23
C PHE A 171 31.47 -0.73 -37.06
N ASP A 172 32.63 -0.61 -37.70
CA ASP A 172 32.83 0.32 -38.82
C ASP A 172 31.84 -0.05 -39.92
N GLN A 173 30.81 0.77 -40.06
CA GLN A 173 29.83 0.62 -41.11
C GLN A 173 30.60 0.82 -42.42
N ARG A 174 30.72 -0.24 -43.23
CA ARG A 174 31.38 -0.17 -44.56
C ARG A 174 30.61 0.87 -45.39
N ASP A 175 31.34 1.89 -45.79
CA ASP A 175 30.82 2.90 -46.69
C ASP A 175 30.78 2.25 -48.08
N TYR A 176 29.57 1.89 -48.53
CA TYR A 176 29.36 1.32 -49.88
C TYR A 176 29.09 2.48 -50.83
N ASP A 177 29.98 2.60 -51.85
CA ASP A 177 29.73 3.46 -53.00
C ASP A 177 28.67 2.82 -53.89
N PHE A 178 27.41 3.21 -53.65
CA PHE A 178 26.26 2.69 -54.35
C PHE A 178 26.30 3.02 -55.84
N ASP A 179 26.86 4.16 -56.27
CA ASP A 179 27.00 4.56 -57.68
C ASP A 179 27.94 3.65 -58.44
N ARG A 180 28.96 3.14 -57.77
CA ARG A 180 29.90 2.15 -58.36
C ARG A 180 29.26 0.77 -58.45
N LEU A 181 28.54 0.35 -57.44
CA LEU A 181 27.82 -0.93 -57.44
C LEU A 181 26.73 -0.96 -58.54
N GLU A 182 26.02 0.13 -58.75
CA GLU A 182 25.00 0.24 -59.80
C GLU A 182 25.61 0.15 -61.20
N LYS A 183 26.76 0.78 -61.43
CA LYS A 183 27.49 0.69 -62.68
C LYS A 183 28.06 -0.71 -62.97
N GLU A 184 28.51 -1.43 -61.95
CA GLU A 184 29.00 -2.81 -62.13
C GLU A 184 27.85 -3.79 -62.44
N LEU A 185 26.64 -3.56 -61.85
CA LEU A 185 25.47 -4.39 -62.14
C LEU A 185 24.81 -4.16 -63.47
N LEU A 186 24.94 -2.95 -64.05
CA LEU A 186 24.37 -2.60 -65.35
C LEU A 186 25.29 -2.98 -66.52
N ASN A 187 26.56 -3.34 -66.28
CA ASN A 187 27.53 -3.74 -67.32
C ASN A 187 27.72 -5.28 -67.45
N HIS A 188 26.82 -6.05 -66.85
CA HIS A 188 26.67 -7.49 -67.07
C HIS A 188 25.31 -7.78 -67.64
#